data_a211f5b7fc4d363b6f86d6100c43ee95
#
_entry.id   a211f5b7fc4d363b6f86d6100c43ee95
#
_cell.length_a   1.000
_cell.length_b   1.000
_cell.length_c   1.000
_cell.angle_alpha   90.00
_cell.angle_beta   90.00
_cell.angle_gamma   90.00
#
_symmetry.space_group_name_H-M   'P 1'
#
loop_
_entity.id
_entity.type
_entity.pdbx_description
1 polymer ?
#
loop_
_entity_poly.entity_id
_entity_poly.type
_entity_poly.pdbx_seq_one_letter_code
_entity_poly.pdbx_strand_id
1 'polypeptide(L)'
;MTTRRRAGFTLAELLISMTVAMVVITGATAFSVSSWQTRRGWTVKEGVDRGARFVGLSLARDVAEAGIAMESTPTFASLGTFGDTLSVLSVPYEPNEAPVYSIYNDGDTLPTYPPGGNCGATCIEFVNPGGALGLVGGNLAKLQVGSTRRLLLLQSVTGSSGRFRVEFLDVDWLLGRESGLDSLLLERSGTTLQKVNAVVYWRDEGTNKLYRATELTSAGTPIGQLMASNVQDFEATLLFVNNSESPYYDGLDTDTLNDGNDVIGAKVRAQMQSDRSDPAVNGGQRVLRWYEWKIAPRNLLYEKNRSN
;
A
#
# COMPACT_ATOMS: atom_id res chain seq x y z
N MET A 1 -1.63 36.17 84.57
CA MET A 1 -0.80 35.44 83.62
C MET A 1 -1.06 33.95 83.84
N THR A 2 -1.91 33.26 82.99
CA THR A 2 -2.20 31.84 83.07
C THR A 2 -1.21 31.10 82.20
N THR A 3 -0.28 30.41 82.83
CA THR A 3 0.65 29.49 82.16
C THR A 3 -0.10 28.29 81.65
N ARG A 4 -0.35 28.29 80.34
CA ARG A 4 -0.88 27.06 79.60
C ARG A 4 0.22 25.98 79.78
N ARG A 5 -0.07 24.93 80.57
CA ARG A 5 0.71 23.70 80.55
C ARG A 5 0.62 23.07 79.17
N ARG A 6 1.72 22.95 78.46
CA ARG A 6 1.83 22.16 77.26
C ARG A 6 1.71 20.70 77.62
N ALA A 7 0.60 20.06 77.29
CA ALA A 7 0.48 18.62 77.40
C ALA A 7 1.49 18.00 76.42
N GLY A 8 2.44 17.23 76.93
CA GLY A 8 3.33 16.41 76.09
C GLY A 8 2.61 15.22 75.52
N PHE A 9 3.00 14.83 74.35
CA PHE A 9 2.48 13.59 73.69
C PHE A 9 2.83 12.38 74.53
N THR A 10 1.86 11.47 74.69
CA THR A 10 2.10 10.17 75.31
C THR A 10 2.81 9.22 74.36
N LEU A 11 3.63 8.32 74.88
CA LEU A 11 4.35 7.32 74.05
C LEU A 11 3.40 6.45 73.23
N ALA A 12 2.18 6.19 73.74
CA ALA A 12 1.13 5.47 73.06
C ALA A 12 0.57 6.25 71.84
N GLU A 13 0.32 7.56 71.98
CA GLU A 13 -0.14 8.40 70.87
C GLU A 13 0.90 8.47 69.75
N LEU A 14 2.20 8.49 70.08
CA LEU A 14 3.28 8.51 69.13
C LEU A 14 3.35 7.17 68.36
N LEU A 15 3.19 6.03 69.05
CA LEU A 15 3.17 4.74 68.42
C LEU A 15 1.95 4.54 67.47
N ILE A 16 0.78 5.00 67.90
CA ILE A 16 -0.43 4.93 67.08
C ILE A 16 -0.31 5.79 65.86
N SER A 17 0.20 7.03 66.00
CA SER A 17 0.40 7.93 64.88
C SER A 17 1.45 7.42 63.87
N MET A 18 2.54 6.77 64.34
CA MET A 18 3.53 6.14 63.47
C MET A 18 2.95 4.96 62.69
N THR A 19 2.14 4.10 63.35
CA THR A 19 1.50 2.95 62.67
C THR A 19 0.51 3.41 61.62
N VAL A 20 -0.33 4.40 61.94
CA VAL A 20 -1.25 5.00 60.97
C VAL A 20 -0.51 5.64 59.78
N ALA A 21 0.53 6.42 60.09
CA ALA A 21 1.35 7.02 59.04
C ALA A 21 2.00 5.95 58.12
N MET A 22 2.51 4.86 58.71
CA MET A 22 3.10 3.76 57.91
C MET A 22 2.09 3.07 56.99
N VAL A 23 0.89 2.86 57.46
CA VAL A 23 -0.21 2.29 56.63
C VAL A 23 -0.58 3.22 55.48
N VAL A 24 -0.70 4.52 55.76
CA VAL A 24 -1.01 5.54 54.72
C VAL A 24 0.11 5.64 53.67
N ILE A 25 1.37 5.70 54.14
CA ILE A 25 2.51 5.76 53.20
C ILE A 25 2.59 4.49 52.37
N THR A 26 2.41 3.31 52.97
CA THR A 26 2.41 2.03 52.20
C THR A 26 1.30 2.01 51.17
N GLY A 27 0.10 2.43 51.52
CA GLY A 27 -1.04 2.51 50.63
C GLY A 27 -0.78 3.51 49.45
N ALA A 28 -0.25 4.69 49.78
CA ALA A 28 0.08 5.71 48.78
C ALA A 28 1.18 5.25 47.84
N THR A 29 2.21 4.59 48.32
CA THR A 29 3.27 4.02 47.48
C THR A 29 2.77 2.89 46.58
N ALA A 30 1.97 1.96 47.11
CA ALA A 30 1.38 0.89 46.33
C ALA A 30 0.51 1.46 45.17
N PHE A 31 -0.33 2.44 45.48
CA PHE A 31 -1.16 3.13 44.47
C PHE A 31 -0.28 3.86 43.39
N SER A 32 0.75 4.54 43.83
CA SER A 32 1.68 5.26 42.92
C SER A 32 2.38 4.28 41.97
N VAL A 33 2.89 3.15 42.50
CA VAL A 33 3.54 2.11 41.69
C VAL A 33 2.56 1.51 40.68
N SER A 34 1.34 1.16 41.13
CA SER A 34 0.30 0.62 40.26
C SER A 34 -0.09 1.60 39.14
N SER A 35 -0.28 2.87 39.47
CA SER A 35 -0.55 3.93 38.50
C SER A 35 0.58 4.10 37.47
N TRP A 36 1.83 4.00 37.91
CA TRP A 36 3.00 4.08 37.04
C TRP A 36 3.08 2.90 36.08
N GLN A 37 2.84 1.69 36.56
CA GLN A 37 2.80 0.48 35.74
C GLN A 37 1.69 0.56 34.70
N THR A 38 0.51 1.01 35.08
CA THR A 38 -0.62 1.21 34.19
C THR A 38 -0.28 2.22 33.08
N ARG A 39 0.27 3.38 33.44
CA ARG A 39 0.70 4.40 32.45
C ARG A 39 1.73 3.88 31.45
N ARG A 40 2.74 3.15 31.92
CA ARG A 40 3.74 2.53 31.04
C ARG A 40 3.07 1.55 30.05
N GLY A 41 2.16 0.71 30.53
CA GLY A 41 1.41 -0.22 29.68
C GLY A 41 0.61 0.51 28.59
N TRP A 42 -0.03 1.61 28.95
CA TRP A 42 -0.74 2.45 27.98
C TRP A 42 0.20 3.04 26.93
N THR A 43 1.34 3.58 27.32
CA THR A 43 2.31 4.17 26.38
C THR A 43 2.83 3.17 25.36
N VAL A 44 3.11 1.94 25.79
CA VAL A 44 3.57 0.86 24.89
C VAL A 44 2.48 0.49 23.90
N LYS A 45 1.23 0.33 24.34
CA LYS A 45 0.08 0.00 23.49
C LYS A 45 -0.24 1.14 22.53
N GLU A 46 -0.23 2.39 23.01
CA GLU A 46 -0.50 3.58 22.21
C GLU A 46 0.50 3.76 21.07
N GLY A 47 1.77 3.40 21.27
CA GLY A 47 2.79 3.43 20.22
C GLY A 47 2.42 2.52 19.04
N VAL A 48 1.99 1.29 19.33
CA VAL A 48 1.54 0.33 18.30
C VAL A 48 0.27 0.83 17.61
N ASP A 49 -0.73 1.28 18.40
CA ASP A 49 -2.01 1.75 17.86
C ASP A 49 -1.84 3.00 16.97
N ARG A 50 -0.90 3.89 17.32
CA ARG A 50 -0.58 5.09 16.51
C ARG A 50 0.04 4.71 15.17
N GLY A 51 0.99 3.77 15.15
CA GLY A 51 1.57 3.24 13.92
C GLY A 51 0.51 2.61 13.02
N ALA A 52 -0.37 1.78 13.61
CA ALA A 52 -1.46 1.14 12.88
C ALA A 52 -2.45 2.15 12.28
N ARG A 53 -2.82 3.20 13.03
CA ARG A 53 -3.69 4.26 12.50
C ARG A 53 -3.06 5.01 11.34
N PHE A 54 -1.76 5.31 11.41
CA PHE A 54 -1.05 5.98 10.33
C PHE A 54 -1.04 5.13 9.05
N VAL A 55 -0.71 3.83 9.17
CA VAL A 55 -0.76 2.88 8.05
C VAL A 55 -2.18 2.78 7.49
N GLY A 56 -3.19 2.60 8.34
CA GLY A 56 -4.58 2.49 7.92
C GLY A 56 -5.11 3.73 7.19
N LEU A 57 -4.76 4.93 7.66
CA LEU A 57 -5.15 6.19 6.99
C LEU A 57 -4.47 6.33 5.63
N SER A 58 -3.19 5.95 5.50
CA SER A 58 -2.46 5.98 4.24
C SER A 58 -3.05 4.98 3.25
N LEU A 59 -3.29 3.75 3.68
CA LEU A 59 -3.95 2.72 2.87
C LEU A 59 -5.35 3.19 2.41
N ALA A 60 -6.15 3.74 3.33
CA ALA A 60 -7.50 4.20 3.01
C ALA A 60 -7.48 5.31 1.94
N ARG A 61 -6.53 6.23 2.02
CA ARG A 61 -6.37 7.30 1.04
C ARG A 61 -5.95 6.75 -0.31
N ASP A 62 -4.90 5.93 -0.35
CA ASP A 62 -4.32 5.48 -1.61
C ASP A 62 -5.24 4.46 -2.32
N VAL A 63 -5.85 3.54 -1.57
CA VAL A 63 -6.84 2.60 -2.14
C VAL A 63 -8.10 3.33 -2.62
N ALA A 64 -8.48 4.45 -1.98
CA ALA A 64 -9.61 5.26 -2.45
C ALA A 64 -9.37 5.88 -3.85
N GLU A 65 -8.12 6.03 -4.26
CA GLU A 65 -7.71 6.52 -5.59
C GLU A 65 -7.62 5.38 -6.63
N ALA A 66 -7.74 4.12 -6.22
CA ALA A 66 -7.66 2.99 -7.14
C ALA A 66 -8.72 3.07 -8.24
N GLY A 67 -8.32 2.81 -9.49
CA GLY A 67 -9.21 2.76 -10.64
C GLY A 67 -9.67 4.13 -11.17
N ILE A 68 -9.19 5.25 -10.63
CA ILE A 68 -9.52 6.57 -11.17
C ILE A 68 -9.05 6.63 -12.64
N ALA A 69 -9.98 6.90 -13.55
CA ALA A 69 -9.77 6.96 -15.00
C ALA A 69 -9.13 5.68 -15.60
N MET A 70 -9.30 4.55 -14.91
CA MET A 70 -8.90 3.23 -15.39
C MET A 70 -10.12 2.34 -15.51
N GLU A 71 -10.26 1.69 -16.66
CA GLU A 71 -11.23 0.62 -16.83
C GLU A 71 -10.58 -0.71 -16.48
N SER A 72 -11.19 -1.48 -15.59
CA SER A 72 -10.77 -2.84 -15.28
C SER A 72 -11.28 -3.84 -16.32
N THR A 73 -10.53 -4.92 -16.52
CA THR A 73 -10.92 -6.06 -17.36
C THR A 73 -10.75 -7.35 -16.57
N PRO A 74 -11.25 -8.49 -17.05
CA PRO A 74 -11.01 -9.75 -16.36
C PRO A 74 -9.54 -10.00 -16.02
N THR A 75 -8.63 -9.66 -16.92
CA THR A 75 -7.19 -9.88 -16.78
C THR A 75 -6.40 -8.67 -16.25
N PHE A 76 -7.06 -7.55 -15.91
CA PHE A 76 -6.38 -6.34 -15.46
C PHE A 76 -7.23 -5.56 -14.47
N ALA A 77 -6.81 -5.54 -13.21
CA ALA A 77 -7.44 -4.77 -12.14
C ALA A 77 -6.60 -3.53 -11.77
N SER A 78 -7.24 -2.56 -11.15
CA SER A 78 -6.56 -1.38 -10.58
C SER A 78 -5.96 -1.64 -9.19
N LEU A 79 -6.27 -2.80 -8.60
CA LEU A 79 -5.68 -3.31 -7.38
C LEU A 79 -5.03 -4.65 -7.67
N GLY A 80 -3.85 -4.86 -7.16
CA GLY A 80 -3.13 -6.12 -7.28
C GLY A 80 -2.47 -6.50 -5.96
N THR A 81 -2.29 -7.79 -5.75
CA THR A 81 -1.58 -8.33 -4.60
C THR A 81 -0.58 -9.38 -5.05
N PHE A 82 0.58 -9.39 -4.44
CA PHE A 82 1.62 -10.37 -4.69
C PHE A 82 2.39 -10.65 -3.40
N GLY A 83 2.16 -11.82 -2.79
CA GLY A 83 2.71 -12.12 -1.46
C GLY A 83 2.34 -11.05 -0.43
N ASP A 84 3.34 -10.51 0.24
CA ASP A 84 3.19 -9.43 1.24
C ASP A 84 3.13 -8.02 0.59
N THR A 85 2.65 -7.92 -0.65
CA THR A 85 2.63 -6.66 -1.41
C THR A 85 1.20 -6.32 -1.85
N LEU A 86 0.82 -5.05 -1.69
CA LEU A 86 -0.39 -4.47 -2.26
C LEU A 86 0.01 -3.39 -3.26
N SER A 87 -0.52 -3.46 -4.47
CA SER A 87 -0.36 -2.45 -5.51
C SER A 87 -1.68 -1.77 -5.81
N VAL A 88 -1.64 -0.46 -5.93
CA VAL A 88 -2.79 0.41 -6.23
C VAL A 88 -2.47 1.23 -7.45
N LEU A 89 -3.28 1.12 -8.49
CA LEU A 89 -3.11 1.85 -9.74
C LEU A 89 -4.17 2.92 -9.93
N SER A 90 -3.77 4.05 -10.47
CA SER A 90 -4.66 5.15 -10.88
C SER A 90 -4.07 5.90 -12.06
N VAL A 91 -4.90 6.62 -12.83
CA VAL A 91 -4.43 7.52 -13.87
C VAL A 91 -4.31 8.92 -13.28
N PRO A 92 -3.12 9.58 -13.36
CA PRO A 92 -2.98 10.94 -12.89
C PRO A 92 -3.80 11.89 -13.76
N TYR A 93 -4.38 12.92 -13.13
CA TYR A 93 -5.00 14.01 -13.86
C TYR A 93 -3.93 15.05 -14.24
N GLU A 94 -3.58 15.09 -15.51
CA GLU A 94 -2.58 16.02 -16.07
C GLU A 94 -3.21 16.83 -17.22
N PRO A 95 -3.74 18.03 -16.94
CA PRO A 95 -4.60 18.75 -17.89
C PRO A 95 -3.88 19.26 -19.14
N ASN A 96 -2.54 19.33 -19.11
CA ASN A 96 -1.73 19.85 -20.22
C ASN A 96 -1.02 18.74 -21.03
N GLU A 97 -1.26 17.47 -20.71
CA GLU A 97 -0.63 16.33 -21.36
C GLU A 97 -1.67 15.46 -22.06
N ALA A 98 -1.25 14.80 -23.14
CA ALA A 98 -2.12 13.82 -23.79
C ALA A 98 -2.34 12.61 -22.86
N PRO A 99 -3.57 12.30 -22.48
CA PRO A 99 -3.82 11.20 -21.55
C PRO A 99 -3.53 9.84 -22.17
N VAL A 100 -3.59 9.73 -23.51
CA VAL A 100 -3.46 8.47 -24.24
C VAL A 100 -2.67 8.71 -25.55
N TYR A 101 -1.72 7.84 -25.83
CA TYR A 101 -0.89 7.86 -27.03
C TYR A 101 -1.20 6.64 -27.90
N SER A 102 -1.46 6.86 -29.19
CA SER A 102 -1.68 5.78 -30.15
C SER A 102 -0.36 5.29 -30.74
N ILE A 103 -0.28 4.03 -31.11
CA ILE A 103 0.89 3.44 -31.74
C ILE A 103 1.17 4.09 -33.11
N TYR A 104 2.46 4.23 -33.44
CA TYR A 104 2.87 4.83 -34.70
C TYR A 104 2.84 3.85 -35.86
N ASN A 105 3.41 2.65 -35.69
CA ASN A 105 3.43 1.59 -36.68
C ASN A 105 2.33 0.56 -36.41
N ASP A 106 1.90 -0.13 -37.48
CA ASP A 106 0.87 -1.15 -37.47
C ASP A 106 1.48 -2.52 -37.79
N GLY A 107 0.95 -3.58 -37.19
CA GLY A 107 1.35 -4.95 -37.47
C GLY A 107 2.58 -5.47 -36.71
N ASP A 108 3.08 -4.72 -35.74
CA ASP A 108 4.19 -5.17 -34.89
C ASP A 108 3.73 -6.14 -33.81
N THR A 109 4.62 -7.02 -33.35
CA THR A 109 4.30 -8.05 -32.35
C THR A 109 5.18 -7.93 -31.12
N LEU A 110 4.60 -7.91 -29.91
CA LEU A 110 5.34 -8.05 -28.67
C LEU A 110 5.52 -9.53 -28.32
N PRO A 111 6.64 -9.94 -27.70
CA PRO A 111 7.82 -9.17 -27.34
C PRO A 111 8.84 -8.97 -28.46
N THR A 112 8.60 -9.53 -29.62
CA THR A 112 9.47 -9.40 -30.79
C THR A 112 9.06 -8.19 -31.60
N TYR A 113 9.53 -7.04 -31.20
CA TYR A 113 9.37 -5.83 -31.97
C TYR A 113 10.38 -5.76 -33.11
N PRO A 114 10.03 -5.11 -34.25
CA PRO A 114 10.13 -5.81 -35.54
C PRO A 114 11.55 -6.26 -35.82
N PRO A 115 11.70 -7.43 -36.44
CA PRO A 115 12.97 -7.78 -37.05
C PRO A 115 13.27 -6.75 -38.14
N GLY A 116 14.13 -5.77 -37.83
CA GLY A 116 14.56 -4.75 -38.79
C GLY A 116 14.22 -3.31 -38.45
N GLY A 117 13.45 -3.04 -37.40
CA GLY A 117 13.30 -1.69 -36.85
C GLY A 117 14.52 -1.28 -36.00
N ASN A 118 14.74 0.01 -35.84
CA ASN A 118 15.79 0.55 -34.94
C ASN A 118 15.48 0.36 -33.44
N CYS A 119 14.48 -0.42 -33.11
CA CYS A 119 14.00 -0.77 -31.77
C CYS A 119 14.39 -2.20 -31.43
N GLY A 120 14.83 -2.44 -30.20
CA GLY A 120 15.04 -3.79 -29.65
C GLY A 120 13.73 -4.51 -29.28
N ALA A 121 13.81 -5.69 -28.73
CA ALA A 121 12.67 -6.54 -28.38
C ALA A 121 11.69 -5.93 -27.34
N THR A 122 12.04 -4.82 -26.69
CA THR A 122 11.29 -4.15 -25.63
C THR A 122 11.03 -2.68 -25.95
N CYS A 123 10.80 -2.35 -27.21
CA CYS A 123 10.64 -0.98 -27.68
C CYS A 123 9.41 -0.85 -28.57
N ILE A 124 8.64 0.21 -28.39
CA ILE A 124 7.47 0.56 -29.20
C ILE A 124 7.54 2.03 -29.59
N GLU A 125 7.07 2.36 -30.80
CA GLU A 125 6.94 3.73 -31.27
C GLU A 125 5.48 4.21 -31.21
N PHE A 126 5.27 5.41 -30.67
CA PHE A 126 3.96 6.03 -30.53
C PHE A 126 3.91 7.37 -31.25
N VAL A 127 2.69 7.79 -31.60
CA VAL A 127 2.44 9.11 -32.20
C VAL A 127 2.63 10.18 -31.13
N ASN A 128 3.45 11.18 -31.46
CA ASN A 128 3.52 12.41 -30.68
C ASN A 128 2.45 13.40 -31.21
N PRO A 129 1.37 13.68 -30.45
CA PRO A 129 0.30 14.56 -30.89
C PRO A 129 0.72 16.03 -30.99
N GLY A 130 1.93 16.35 -30.60
CA GLY A 130 2.45 17.73 -30.46
C GLY A 130 2.21 18.26 -29.03
N GLY A 131 3.23 18.87 -28.47
CA GLY A 131 3.22 19.32 -27.08
C GLY A 131 4.27 18.61 -26.23
N ALA A 132 4.24 18.87 -24.94
CA ALA A 132 5.09 18.16 -24.00
C ALA A 132 4.63 16.69 -23.87
N LEU A 133 5.59 15.77 -23.93
CA LEU A 133 5.32 14.37 -23.60
C LEU A 133 5.24 14.26 -22.09
N GLY A 134 4.08 13.86 -21.58
CA GLY A 134 3.88 13.56 -20.16
C GLY A 134 4.54 12.27 -19.68
N LEU A 135 5.32 11.62 -20.54
CA LEU A 135 6.01 10.36 -20.28
C LEU A 135 7.52 10.60 -20.25
N VAL A 136 8.14 10.09 -19.20
CA VAL A 136 9.61 10.06 -19.04
C VAL A 136 10.06 8.69 -18.56
N GLY A 137 11.34 8.39 -18.67
CA GLY A 137 11.91 7.18 -18.07
C GLY A 137 11.61 7.13 -16.55
N GLY A 138 11.25 5.97 -16.06
CA GLY A 138 10.79 5.76 -14.68
C GLY A 138 9.27 5.84 -14.47
N ASN A 139 8.51 6.35 -15.45
CA ASN A 139 7.05 6.32 -15.36
C ASN A 139 6.51 4.91 -15.58
N LEU A 140 5.38 4.63 -14.94
CA LEU A 140 4.55 3.50 -15.28
C LEU A 140 3.54 3.87 -16.35
N ALA A 141 3.23 2.93 -17.23
CA ALA A 141 2.25 3.11 -18.26
C ALA A 141 1.42 1.83 -18.47
N LYS A 142 0.15 2.00 -18.73
CA LYS A 142 -0.75 0.94 -19.16
C LYS A 142 -0.68 0.86 -20.69
N LEU A 143 -0.20 -0.27 -21.22
CA LEU A 143 -0.33 -0.61 -22.62
C LEU A 143 -1.65 -1.36 -22.81
N GLN A 144 -2.50 -0.86 -23.67
CA GLN A 144 -3.73 -1.52 -24.09
C GLN A 144 -3.56 -2.00 -25.52
N VAL A 145 -3.89 -3.27 -25.78
CA VAL A 145 -3.91 -3.89 -27.13
C VAL A 145 -5.23 -4.63 -27.25
N GLY A 146 -6.20 -4.01 -27.91
CA GLY A 146 -7.56 -4.53 -27.94
C GLY A 146 -8.17 -4.66 -26.53
N SER A 147 -8.50 -5.88 -26.11
CA SER A 147 -8.98 -6.18 -24.77
C SER A 147 -7.88 -6.46 -23.76
N THR A 148 -6.66 -6.75 -24.23
CA THR A 148 -5.52 -7.06 -23.37
C THR A 148 -4.87 -5.80 -22.84
N ARG A 149 -4.46 -5.84 -21.58
CA ARG A 149 -3.76 -4.73 -20.91
C ARG A 149 -2.52 -5.26 -20.21
N ARG A 150 -1.43 -4.47 -20.27
CA ARG A 150 -0.16 -4.74 -19.58
C ARG A 150 0.31 -3.51 -18.83
N LEU A 151 1.00 -3.73 -17.74
CA LEU A 151 1.66 -2.68 -16.97
C LEU A 151 3.14 -2.65 -17.34
N LEU A 152 3.58 -1.52 -17.85
CA LEU A 152 4.95 -1.30 -18.31
C LEU A 152 5.65 -0.25 -17.46
N LEU A 153 6.91 -0.50 -17.12
CA LEU A 153 7.82 0.51 -16.63
C LEU A 153 8.62 1.06 -17.79
N LEU A 154 8.52 2.36 -18.05
CA LEU A 154 9.24 3.02 -19.12
C LEU A 154 10.72 3.19 -18.71
N GLN A 155 11.63 2.55 -19.41
CA GLN A 155 13.07 2.65 -19.14
C GLN A 155 13.64 3.90 -19.81
N SER A 156 13.26 4.16 -21.04
CA SER A 156 13.62 5.37 -21.78
C SER A 156 12.45 5.86 -22.63
N VAL A 157 12.35 7.17 -22.78
CA VAL A 157 11.41 7.82 -23.69
C VAL A 157 12.21 8.80 -24.53
N THR A 158 12.33 8.53 -25.85
CA THR A 158 13.08 9.36 -26.79
C THR A 158 12.13 9.87 -27.85
N GLY A 159 11.99 11.19 -27.96
CA GLY A 159 11.01 11.84 -28.85
C GLY A 159 11.64 12.60 -29.99
N SER A 160 10.99 12.53 -31.15
CA SER A 160 11.19 13.47 -32.28
C SER A 160 9.81 14.04 -32.68
N SER A 161 9.80 15.05 -33.54
CA SER A 161 8.55 15.61 -34.05
C SER A 161 7.70 14.52 -34.74
N GLY A 162 6.46 14.38 -34.29
CA GLY A 162 5.47 13.43 -34.84
C GLY A 162 5.50 12.02 -34.26
N ARG A 163 6.60 11.60 -33.62
CA ARG A 163 6.71 10.29 -32.97
C ARG A 163 7.63 10.29 -31.77
N PHE A 164 7.44 9.35 -30.87
CA PHE A 164 8.37 9.06 -29.80
C PHE A 164 8.50 7.54 -29.62
N ARG A 165 9.66 7.15 -29.12
CA ARG A 165 10.04 5.78 -28.85
C ARG A 165 10.06 5.55 -27.35
N VAL A 166 9.54 4.41 -26.94
CA VAL A 166 9.53 3.95 -25.56
C VAL A 166 10.27 2.62 -25.46
N GLU A 167 11.28 2.55 -24.62
CA GLU A 167 11.85 1.30 -24.15
C GLU A 167 11.22 0.97 -22.80
N PHE A 168 10.85 -0.28 -22.56
CA PHE A 168 10.08 -0.67 -21.40
C PHE A 168 10.51 -2.00 -20.79
N LEU A 169 10.14 -2.17 -19.52
CA LEU A 169 10.16 -3.42 -18.79
C LEU A 169 8.71 -3.77 -18.41
N ASP A 170 8.33 -5.03 -18.61
CA ASP A 170 7.05 -5.56 -18.13
C ASP A 170 7.10 -5.68 -16.60
N VAL A 171 6.11 -5.12 -15.93
CA VAL A 171 5.98 -5.12 -14.48
C VAL A 171 4.61 -5.61 -14.01
N ASP A 172 3.97 -6.48 -14.79
CA ASP A 172 2.68 -7.09 -14.49
C ASP A 172 2.69 -7.85 -13.14
N TRP A 173 3.87 -8.22 -12.63
CA TRP A 173 4.02 -8.82 -11.31
C TRP A 173 3.46 -7.92 -10.18
N LEU A 174 3.44 -6.60 -10.35
CA LEU A 174 2.78 -5.67 -9.42
C LEU A 174 1.28 -5.95 -9.27
N LEU A 175 0.69 -6.61 -10.24
CA LEU A 175 -0.73 -7.01 -10.26
C LEU A 175 -0.93 -8.49 -9.91
N GLY A 176 0.11 -9.17 -9.44
CA GLY A 176 0.06 -10.59 -9.14
C GLY A 176 0.08 -11.50 -10.39
N ARG A 177 0.51 -10.96 -11.55
CA ARG A 177 0.58 -11.69 -12.82
C ARG A 177 2.02 -11.99 -13.22
N GLU A 178 2.20 -13.07 -13.95
CA GLU A 178 3.49 -13.35 -14.59
C GLU A 178 3.72 -12.39 -15.75
N SER A 179 4.94 -11.84 -15.84
CA SER A 179 5.33 -10.97 -16.94
C SER A 179 5.60 -11.74 -18.23
N GLY A 180 5.36 -11.09 -19.36
CA GLY A 180 5.77 -11.60 -20.69
C GLY A 180 4.94 -12.75 -21.25
N LEU A 181 3.72 -12.93 -20.77
CA LEU A 181 2.94 -14.13 -21.03
C LEU A 181 2.54 -14.35 -22.50
N ASP A 182 2.27 -13.30 -23.27
CA ASP A 182 1.75 -13.48 -24.64
C ASP A 182 2.41 -12.55 -25.65
N SER A 183 2.61 -13.08 -26.86
CA SER A 183 2.90 -12.24 -28.02
C SER A 183 1.63 -11.48 -28.40
N LEU A 184 1.68 -10.15 -28.30
CA LEU A 184 0.59 -9.26 -28.67
C LEU A 184 0.85 -8.66 -30.04
N LEU A 185 -0.11 -8.83 -30.96
CA LEU A 185 -0.11 -8.11 -32.23
C LEU A 185 -0.57 -6.68 -31.99
N LEU A 186 0.28 -5.72 -32.30
CA LEU A 186 0.01 -4.30 -32.12
C LEU A 186 -0.72 -3.76 -33.35
N GLU A 187 -1.97 -3.37 -33.17
CA GLU A 187 -2.77 -2.76 -34.22
C GLU A 187 -3.02 -1.28 -33.91
N ARG A 188 -2.89 -0.43 -34.92
CA ARG A 188 -3.03 1.02 -34.78
C ARG A 188 -4.38 1.45 -34.24
N SER A 189 -5.43 0.75 -34.59
CA SER A 189 -6.80 1.05 -34.16
C SER A 189 -7.11 0.64 -32.72
N GLY A 190 -6.31 -0.26 -32.14
CA GLY A 190 -6.60 -0.85 -30.82
C GLY A 190 -5.46 -0.75 -29.80
N THR A 191 -4.28 -0.21 -30.22
CA THR A 191 -3.11 -0.14 -29.32
C THR A 191 -2.91 1.27 -28.82
N THR A 192 -2.91 1.42 -27.50
CA THR A 192 -2.70 2.71 -26.82
C THR A 192 -1.82 2.57 -25.61
N LEU A 193 -1.08 3.64 -25.29
CA LEU A 193 -0.27 3.78 -24.10
C LEU A 193 -0.84 4.92 -23.24
N GLN A 194 -1.02 4.67 -21.95
CA GLN A 194 -1.53 5.64 -21.00
C GLN A 194 -0.65 5.66 -19.75
N LYS A 195 -0.23 6.84 -19.31
CA LYS A 195 0.48 7.01 -18.04
C LYS A 195 -0.38 6.56 -16.88
N VAL A 196 0.22 5.83 -15.94
CA VAL A 196 -0.43 5.42 -14.70
C VAL A 196 0.47 5.70 -13.51
N ASN A 197 -0.12 5.99 -12.37
CA ASN A 197 0.55 6.01 -11.09
C ASN A 197 0.34 4.68 -10.40
N ALA A 198 1.37 4.21 -9.70
CA ALA A 198 1.25 3.08 -8.80
C ALA A 198 1.67 3.48 -7.39
N VAL A 199 0.94 3.02 -6.41
CA VAL A 199 1.35 3.02 -5.02
C VAL A 199 1.53 1.58 -4.60
N VAL A 200 2.72 1.24 -4.11
CA VAL A 200 3.08 -0.12 -3.72
C VAL A 200 3.37 -0.14 -2.23
N TYR A 201 2.70 -1.02 -1.52
CA TYR A 201 2.97 -1.33 -0.11
C TYR A 201 3.58 -2.72 -0.02
N TRP A 202 4.68 -2.87 0.71
CA TRP A 202 5.28 -4.17 0.97
C TRP A 202 5.99 -4.21 2.32
N ARG A 203 6.06 -5.40 2.87
CA ARG A 203 6.86 -5.68 4.05
C ARG A 203 8.22 -6.23 3.63
N ASP A 204 9.26 -5.69 4.22
CA ASP A 204 10.59 -6.27 4.19
C ASP A 204 10.73 -7.27 5.37
N GLU A 205 10.72 -8.55 5.06
CA GLU A 205 10.85 -9.64 6.04
C GLU A 205 12.15 -9.58 6.82
N GLY A 206 13.26 -9.19 6.17
CA GLY A 206 14.58 -9.12 6.80
C GLY A 206 14.67 -8.07 7.91
N THR A 207 13.93 -6.98 7.77
CA THR A 207 13.96 -5.84 8.72
C THR A 207 12.67 -5.66 9.50
N ASN A 208 11.60 -6.41 9.19
CA ASN A 208 10.26 -6.25 9.76
C ASN A 208 9.74 -4.81 9.63
N LYS A 209 9.91 -4.21 8.46
CA LYS A 209 9.48 -2.86 8.15
C LYS A 209 8.47 -2.86 7.03
N LEU A 210 7.45 -2.03 7.16
CA LEU A 210 6.47 -1.77 6.11
C LEU A 210 6.89 -0.52 5.35
N TYR A 211 6.95 -0.62 4.05
CA TYR A 211 7.28 0.46 3.13
C TYR A 211 6.09 0.82 2.23
N ARG A 212 6.13 2.05 1.73
CA ARG A 212 5.24 2.56 0.69
C ARG A 212 6.10 3.21 -0.39
N ALA A 213 5.89 2.88 -1.65
CA ALA A 213 6.52 3.52 -2.79
C ALA A 213 5.48 4.12 -3.74
N THR A 214 5.84 5.22 -4.35
CA THR A 214 5.14 5.83 -5.49
C THR A 214 6.00 5.87 -6.74
N GLU A 215 7.25 5.39 -6.63
CA GLU A 215 8.24 5.39 -7.69
C GLU A 215 8.95 4.04 -7.72
N LEU A 216 9.37 3.64 -8.90
CA LEU A 216 10.20 2.47 -9.15
C LEU A 216 11.56 2.90 -9.70
N THR A 217 12.59 2.12 -9.44
CA THR A 217 13.87 2.24 -10.15
C THR A 217 13.69 1.81 -11.62
N SER A 218 14.64 2.12 -12.48
CA SER A 218 14.66 1.64 -13.87
C SER A 218 14.67 0.11 -14.01
N ALA A 219 15.02 -0.61 -12.93
CA ALA A 219 14.96 -2.07 -12.85
C ALA A 219 13.62 -2.61 -12.31
N GLY A 220 12.64 -1.73 -12.01
CA GLY A 220 11.34 -2.12 -11.47
C GLY A 220 11.28 -2.28 -9.94
N THR A 221 12.36 -2.00 -9.22
CA THR A 221 12.37 -2.11 -7.76
C THR A 221 11.69 -0.89 -7.13
N PRO A 222 10.72 -1.05 -6.21
CA PRO A 222 10.07 0.07 -5.54
C PRO A 222 11.04 0.90 -4.68
N ILE A 223 10.95 2.23 -4.78
CA ILE A 223 11.69 3.18 -3.95
C ILE A 223 10.82 3.54 -2.75
N GLY A 224 11.01 2.83 -1.64
CA GLY A 224 10.11 2.88 -0.51
C GLY A 224 10.42 3.93 0.53
N GLN A 225 9.37 4.58 1.02
CA GLN A 225 9.36 5.35 2.26
C GLN A 225 8.93 4.45 3.42
N LEU A 226 9.63 4.52 4.53
CA LEU A 226 9.28 3.76 5.73
C LEU A 226 7.94 4.26 6.30
N MET A 227 6.97 3.35 6.42
CA MET A 227 5.65 3.62 7.00
C MET A 227 5.58 3.20 8.46
N ALA A 228 6.06 2.01 8.76
CA ALA A 228 6.04 1.46 10.11
C ALA A 228 7.21 0.49 10.33
N SER A 229 7.74 0.48 11.57
CA SER A 229 8.71 -0.51 12.04
C SER A 229 8.01 -1.61 12.83
N ASN A 230 8.70 -2.72 13.03
CA ASN A 230 8.21 -3.86 13.80
C ASN A 230 6.86 -4.42 13.30
N VAL A 231 6.68 -4.48 12.00
CA VAL A 231 5.59 -5.16 11.33
C VAL A 231 5.99 -6.61 11.13
N GLN A 232 5.44 -7.49 11.95
CA GLN A 232 5.80 -8.91 11.97
C GLN A 232 5.16 -9.67 10.81
N ASP A 233 4.01 -9.18 10.36
CA ASP A 233 3.27 -9.75 9.26
C ASP A 233 2.46 -8.68 8.52
N PHE A 234 2.27 -8.86 7.21
CA PHE A 234 1.48 -7.99 6.35
C PHE A 234 0.85 -8.83 5.26
N GLU A 235 -0.46 -8.91 5.27
CA GLU A 235 -1.25 -9.68 4.31
C GLU A 235 -2.19 -8.74 3.55
N ALA A 236 -2.26 -8.89 2.25
CA ALA A 236 -3.23 -8.18 1.43
C ALA A 236 -4.05 -9.18 0.60
N THR A 237 -5.35 -9.02 0.60
CA THR A 237 -6.29 -9.79 -0.22
C THR A 237 -7.23 -8.85 -0.96
N LEU A 238 -7.65 -9.24 -2.14
CA LEU A 238 -8.64 -8.53 -2.94
C LEU A 238 -10.04 -8.87 -2.45
N LEU A 239 -10.93 -7.90 -2.50
CA LEU A 239 -12.36 -8.04 -2.21
C LEU A 239 -13.11 -8.04 -3.53
N PHE A 240 -13.99 -9.01 -3.73
CA PHE A 240 -14.77 -9.17 -4.95
C PHE A 240 -16.25 -8.85 -4.72
N VAL A 241 -16.97 -8.56 -5.81
CA VAL A 241 -18.41 -8.23 -5.81
C VAL A 241 -19.26 -9.33 -5.14
N ASN A 242 -18.87 -10.57 -5.28
CA ASN A 242 -19.55 -11.72 -4.66
C ASN A 242 -19.25 -11.90 -3.18
N ASN A 243 -18.54 -10.95 -2.54
CA ASN A 243 -18.04 -10.99 -1.16
C ASN A 243 -16.98 -12.06 -0.90
N SER A 244 -16.39 -12.66 -1.93
CA SER A 244 -15.21 -13.50 -1.74
C SER A 244 -13.96 -12.66 -1.49
N GLU A 245 -12.94 -13.30 -0.92
CA GLU A 245 -11.61 -12.72 -0.66
C GLU A 245 -10.57 -13.67 -1.27
N SER A 246 -9.66 -13.14 -2.10
CA SER A 246 -8.56 -13.91 -2.67
C SER A 246 -7.28 -13.08 -2.74
N PRO A 247 -6.09 -13.69 -2.64
CA PRO A 247 -4.83 -12.98 -2.84
C PRO A 247 -4.52 -12.66 -4.31
N TYR A 248 -5.32 -13.11 -5.25
CA TYR A 248 -5.18 -12.85 -6.70
C TYR A 248 -6.54 -12.89 -7.39
N TYR A 249 -6.62 -12.31 -8.58
CA TYR A 249 -7.75 -12.49 -9.51
C TYR A 249 -7.36 -13.47 -10.62
N ASP A 250 -8.31 -14.21 -11.14
CA ASP A 250 -8.10 -15.37 -11.99
C ASP A 250 -8.68 -15.26 -13.41
N GLY A 251 -8.78 -14.06 -13.93
CA GLY A 251 -9.37 -13.73 -15.22
C GLY A 251 -8.79 -14.45 -16.46
N LEU A 252 -7.97 -15.47 -16.27
CA LEU A 252 -7.48 -16.36 -17.31
C LEU A 252 -8.25 -17.68 -17.40
N ASP A 253 -9.09 -17.97 -16.42
CA ASP A 253 -9.93 -19.17 -16.44
C ASP A 253 -11.24 -18.95 -17.24
N THR A 254 -12.13 -19.93 -17.22
CA THR A 254 -13.36 -19.93 -18.01
C THR A 254 -14.60 -19.49 -17.22
N ASP A 255 -14.47 -19.32 -15.92
CA ASP A 255 -15.57 -18.80 -15.12
C ASP A 255 -15.57 -17.25 -15.11
N THR A 256 -16.57 -16.65 -14.53
CA THR A 256 -16.73 -15.19 -14.46
C THR A 256 -16.69 -14.69 -13.02
N LEU A 257 -16.11 -15.49 -12.13
CA LEU A 257 -16.00 -15.18 -10.72
C LEU A 257 -14.55 -14.80 -10.37
N ASN A 258 -14.39 -13.78 -9.56
CA ASN A 258 -13.07 -13.31 -9.10
C ASN A 258 -12.14 -12.79 -10.20
N ASP A 259 -12.72 -12.30 -11.26
CA ASP A 259 -12.00 -11.59 -12.33
C ASP A 259 -11.49 -10.22 -11.88
N GLY A 260 -10.54 -9.65 -12.64
CA GLY A 260 -10.00 -8.33 -12.37
C GLY A 260 -11.03 -7.20 -12.37
N ASN A 261 -12.09 -7.32 -13.19
CA ASN A 261 -13.21 -6.37 -13.21
C ASN A 261 -14.24 -6.59 -12.09
N ASP A 262 -14.13 -7.67 -11.32
CA ASP A 262 -14.93 -7.94 -10.12
C ASP A 262 -14.29 -7.45 -8.84
N VAL A 263 -13.04 -7.01 -8.90
CA VAL A 263 -12.33 -6.43 -7.75
C VAL A 263 -12.97 -5.11 -7.36
N ILE A 264 -13.50 -5.03 -6.14
CA ILE A 264 -14.14 -3.82 -5.58
C ILE A 264 -13.35 -3.18 -4.46
N GLY A 265 -12.27 -3.79 -4.00
CA GLY A 265 -11.48 -3.26 -2.91
C GLY A 265 -10.37 -4.19 -2.45
N ALA A 266 -9.78 -3.84 -1.32
CA ALA A 266 -8.75 -4.64 -0.68
C ALA A 266 -9.03 -4.78 0.81
N LYS A 267 -8.67 -5.95 1.36
CA LYS A 267 -8.55 -6.22 2.79
C LYS A 267 -7.07 -6.35 3.11
N VAL A 268 -6.62 -5.53 4.03
CA VAL A 268 -5.23 -5.54 4.50
C VAL A 268 -5.19 -5.89 5.97
N ARG A 269 -4.31 -6.79 6.34
CA ARG A 269 -4.03 -7.17 7.72
C ARG A 269 -2.57 -6.93 8.02
N ALA A 270 -2.27 -6.38 9.18
CA ALA A 270 -0.90 -6.22 9.63
C ALA A 270 -0.76 -6.62 11.09
N GLN A 271 0.26 -7.40 11.38
CA GLN A 271 0.65 -7.74 12.74
C GLN A 271 1.76 -6.81 13.18
N MET A 272 1.46 -5.93 14.12
CA MET A 272 2.39 -4.93 14.62
C MET A 272 2.86 -5.25 16.03
N GLN A 273 4.14 -5.01 16.27
CA GLN A 273 4.80 -5.27 17.55
C GLN A 273 5.29 -3.96 18.19
N SER A 274 5.25 -3.90 19.50
CA SER A 274 5.80 -2.75 20.23
C SER A 274 7.32 -2.66 20.11
N ASP A 275 7.85 -1.44 20.06
CA ASP A 275 9.30 -1.18 20.01
C ASP A 275 10.03 -1.71 21.24
N ARG A 276 9.37 -1.68 22.38
CA ARG A 276 9.93 -2.04 23.67
C ARG A 276 9.10 -3.12 24.35
N SER A 277 9.78 -3.97 25.10
CA SER A 277 9.16 -4.82 26.12
C SER A 277 9.09 -4.03 27.43
N ASP A 278 8.03 -4.27 28.22
CA ASP A 278 7.91 -3.75 29.58
C ASP A 278 7.54 -4.90 30.51
N PRO A 279 8.32 -5.15 31.60
CA PRO A 279 8.06 -6.24 32.52
C PRO A 279 6.66 -6.23 33.14
N ALA A 280 6.05 -5.06 33.25
CA ALA A 280 4.70 -4.87 33.74
C ALA A 280 3.60 -5.12 32.69
N VAL A 281 4.00 -5.34 31.42
CA VAL A 281 3.07 -5.51 30.30
C VAL A 281 3.35 -6.83 29.61
N ASN A 282 2.32 -7.62 29.38
CA ASN A 282 2.39 -8.89 28.65
C ASN A 282 3.48 -9.86 29.16
N GLY A 283 3.72 -9.87 30.50
CA GLY A 283 4.74 -10.72 31.12
C GLY A 283 6.19 -10.37 30.72
N GLY A 284 6.47 -9.12 30.35
CA GLY A 284 7.77 -8.68 29.87
C GLY A 284 8.04 -8.95 28.40
N GLN A 285 7.08 -9.49 27.68
CA GLN A 285 7.16 -9.68 26.23
C GLN A 285 6.68 -8.42 25.50
N ARG A 286 7.11 -8.26 24.26
CA ARG A 286 6.61 -7.20 23.39
C ARG A 286 5.11 -7.41 23.13
N VAL A 287 4.36 -6.32 23.07
CA VAL A 287 2.94 -6.34 22.70
C VAL A 287 2.83 -6.60 21.21
N LEU A 288 2.06 -7.61 20.83
CA LEU A 288 1.79 -8.01 19.45
C LEU A 288 0.29 -7.85 19.20
N ARG A 289 -0.10 -7.18 18.12
CA ARG A 289 -1.49 -6.93 17.76
C ARG A 289 -1.73 -7.03 16.27
N TRP A 290 -2.85 -7.64 15.90
CA TRP A 290 -3.40 -7.62 14.56
C TRP A 290 -4.30 -6.41 14.37
N TYR A 291 -4.14 -5.79 13.20
CA TYR A 291 -5.03 -4.75 12.69
C TYR A 291 -5.55 -5.19 11.33
N GLU A 292 -6.80 -4.87 11.04
CA GLU A 292 -7.46 -5.20 9.79
C GLU A 292 -8.16 -3.96 9.24
N TRP A 293 -7.99 -3.73 7.95
CA TRP A 293 -8.64 -2.67 7.21
C TRP A 293 -9.30 -3.26 5.97
N LYS A 294 -10.61 -3.02 5.80
CA LYS A 294 -11.35 -3.32 4.59
C LYS A 294 -11.67 -2.00 3.91
N ILE A 295 -11.17 -1.83 2.69
CA ILE A 295 -11.26 -0.56 1.96
C ILE A 295 -11.83 -0.87 0.58
N ALA A 296 -12.97 -0.26 0.26
CA ALA A 296 -13.64 -0.37 -1.03
C ALA A 296 -13.80 1.03 -1.65
N PRO A 297 -13.04 1.37 -2.70
CA PRO A 297 -13.11 2.66 -3.35
C PRO A 297 -14.45 2.83 -4.07
N ARG A 298 -15.02 4.03 -3.97
CA ARG A 298 -16.34 4.33 -4.57
C ARG A 298 -16.37 4.23 -6.09
N ASN A 299 -15.27 4.58 -6.73
CA ASN A 299 -15.14 4.54 -8.20
C ASN A 299 -15.22 3.11 -8.73
N LEU A 300 -14.61 2.11 -8.09
CA LEU A 300 -14.73 0.72 -8.50
C LEU A 300 -16.17 0.20 -8.36
N LEU A 301 -16.82 0.52 -7.26
CA LEU A 301 -18.24 0.20 -7.05
C LEU A 301 -19.15 0.91 -8.06
N TYR A 302 -18.83 2.15 -8.45
CA TYR A 302 -19.61 2.90 -9.42
C TYR A 302 -19.47 2.34 -10.84
N GLU A 303 -18.26 1.97 -11.27
CA GLU A 303 -18.02 1.35 -12.59
C GLU A 303 -18.79 0.04 -12.72
N LYS A 304 -18.75 -0.80 -11.71
CA LYS A 304 -19.50 -2.06 -11.70
C LYS A 304 -21.02 -1.84 -11.79
N ASN A 305 -21.57 -0.89 -11.05
CA ASN A 305 -23.00 -0.57 -11.09
C ASN A 305 -23.44 0.06 -12.40
N ARG A 306 -22.53 0.68 -13.17
CA ARG A 306 -22.83 1.25 -14.50
C ARG A 306 -22.81 0.19 -15.60
N SER A 307 -22.08 -0.89 -15.41
CA SER A 307 -21.92 -1.99 -16.39
C SER A 307 -23.07 -3.01 -16.33
N ASN A 308 -23.90 -2.96 -15.29
CA ASN A 308 -25.12 -3.73 -15.11
C ASN A 308 -26.35 -2.88 -15.49
#